data_ccce55d4ac1d779c2096a0e4c1e692ee
#
_entry.id   ccce55d4ac1d779c2096a0e4c1e692ee
#
_cell.length_a   1.000
_cell.length_b   1.000
_cell.length_c   1.000
_cell.angle_alpha   90.00
_cell.angle_beta   90.00
_cell.angle_gamma   90.00
#
_symmetry.space_group_name_H-M   'P 1'
#
loop_
_entity.id
_entity.type
_entity.pdbx_description
1 polymer ?
#
loop_
_entity_poly.entity_id
_entity_poly.type
_entity_poly.pdbx_seq_one_letter_code
_entity_poly.pdbx_strand_id
1 'polypeptide(L)'
;MVADRGDINDRMARAQAAWSAGQHGAALELWTPLANEGVARAQSNLGAAFLEGRGVARDVDKAVDWLKRAAEQGDAGGQRNLALCHYEGWGVPLDLAQAALWYEKAATQNDADAQDMLSYMKLDSGDHEGARTWAEKAAKFGRTEAMARLGDIHHNALGVEHNPRLAAGWWRQAAMLGHAEAQAMLGAAHLTGEGVPQDRIEALHWLLRAEANGAGELAAEFLGDARANMEPLDTAEAERRAAAPLPKSQGAKPAAS
;
A
#
# COMPACT_ATOMS: atom_id res chain seq x y z
N MET A 1 0.42 41.07 4.02
CA MET A 1 0.22 40.58 5.40
C MET A 1 0.48 39.08 5.36
N VAL A 2 1.53 38.61 6.05
CA VAL A 2 1.77 37.16 6.17
C VAL A 2 0.69 36.63 7.11
N ALA A 3 -0.15 35.70 6.65
CA ALA A 3 -1.15 35.08 7.50
C ALA A 3 -0.48 34.46 8.73
N ASP A 4 -1.09 34.62 9.90
CA ASP A 4 -0.59 34.05 11.13
C ASP A 4 -0.56 32.52 11.00
N ARG A 5 0.59 31.90 11.36
CA ARG A 5 0.73 30.43 11.32
C ARG A 5 -0.38 29.70 12.08
N GLY A 6 -0.91 30.31 13.13
CA GLY A 6 -2.04 29.78 13.90
C GLY A 6 -3.31 29.69 13.05
N ASP A 7 -3.63 30.72 12.28
CA ASP A 7 -4.78 30.75 11.38
C ASP A 7 -4.66 29.71 10.23
N ILE A 8 -3.47 29.59 9.65
CA ILE A 8 -3.21 28.56 8.60
C ILE A 8 -3.44 27.15 9.14
N ASN A 9 -2.92 26.83 10.32
CA ASN A 9 -3.08 25.50 10.91
C ASN A 9 -4.55 25.20 11.25
N ASP A 10 -5.30 26.17 11.79
CA ASP A 10 -6.74 25.99 12.06
C ASP A 10 -7.54 25.75 10.79
N ARG A 11 -7.31 26.57 9.75
CA ARG A 11 -7.97 26.42 8.44
C ARG A 11 -7.63 25.07 7.80
N MET A 12 -6.37 24.62 7.86
CA MET A 12 -5.95 23.29 7.37
C MET A 12 -6.62 22.16 8.14
N ALA A 13 -6.71 22.25 9.48
CA ALA A 13 -7.36 21.23 10.30
C ALA A 13 -8.87 21.14 10.02
N ARG A 14 -9.55 22.27 9.87
CA ARG A 14 -10.98 22.33 9.50
C ARG A 14 -11.22 21.75 8.10
N ALA A 15 -10.38 22.07 7.14
CA ALA A 15 -10.45 21.52 5.79
C ALA A 15 -10.24 19.99 5.80
N GLN A 16 -9.27 19.50 6.57
CA GLN A 16 -9.04 18.07 6.72
C GLN A 16 -10.22 17.35 7.39
N ALA A 17 -10.84 17.96 8.41
CA ALA A 17 -12.04 17.41 9.05
C ALA A 17 -13.22 17.34 8.07
N ALA A 18 -13.45 18.40 7.28
CA ALA A 18 -14.49 18.42 6.25
C ALA A 18 -14.24 17.31 5.18
N TRP A 19 -12.99 17.16 4.74
CA TRP A 19 -12.62 16.11 3.78
C TRP A 19 -12.90 14.71 4.33
N SER A 20 -12.49 14.43 5.57
CA SER A 20 -12.74 13.15 6.24
C SER A 20 -14.21 12.86 6.49
N ALA A 21 -15.03 13.90 6.60
CA ALA A 21 -16.50 13.79 6.69
C ALA A 21 -17.20 13.66 5.33
N GLY A 22 -16.45 13.55 4.23
CA GLY A 22 -17.01 13.47 2.86
C GLY A 22 -17.51 14.81 2.29
N GLN A 23 -17.32 15.91 3.01
CA GLN A 23 -17.71 17.27 2.60
C GLN A 23 -16.61 17.89 1.72
N HIS A 24 -16.32 17.25 0.57
CA HIS A 24 -15.17 17.60 -0.27
C HIS A 24 -15.22 19.04 -0.78
N GLY A 25 -16.41 19.54 -1.17
CA GLY A 25 -16.58 20.94 -1.60
C GLY A 25 -16.18 21.94 -0.52
N ALA A 26 -16.64 21.75 0.73
CA ALA A 26 -16.29 22.60 1.85
C ALA A 26 -14.78 22.56 2.18
N ALA A 27 -14.14 21.39 2.05
CA ALA A 27 -12.70 21.28 2.19
C ALA A 27 -11.96 22.10 1.13
N LEU A 28 -12.40 22.04 -0.13
CA LEU A 28 -11.81 22.81 -1.23
C LEU A 28 -11.97 24.32 -1.07
N GLU A 29 -13.10 24.78 -0.53
CA GLU A 29 -13.31 26.21 -0.21
C GLU A 29 -12.27 26.73 0.80
N LEU A 30 -11.82 25.88 1.72
CA LEU A 30 -10.78 26.21 2.70
C LEU A 30 -9.36 26.03 2.14
N TRP A 31 -9.09 24.98 1.34
CA TRP A 31 -7.75 24.74 0.79
C TRP A 31 -7.39 25.69 -0.34
N THR A 32 -8.36 26.08 -1.21
CA THR A 32 -8.07 26.92 -2.37
C THR A 32 -7.39 28.26 -2.02
N PRO A 33 -7.90 29.06 -1.07
CA PRO A 33 -7.20 30.31 -0.69
C PRO A 33 -5.81 30.01 -0.08
N LEU A 34 -5.67 28.97 0.74
CA LEU A 34 -4.37 28.57 1.31
C LEU A 34 -3.37 28.12 0.23
N ALA A 35 -3.82 27.38 -0.77
CA ALA A 35 -2.99 26.96 -1.90
C ALA A 35 -2.53 28.18 -2.72
N ASN A 36 -3.40 29.17 -2.93
CA ASN A 36 -3.05 30.43 -3.58
C ASN A 36 -2.07 31.28 -2.75
N GLU A 37 -2.15 31.20 -1.41
CA GLU A 37 -1.20 31.81 -0.48
C GLU A 37 0.15 31.08 -0.44
N GLY A 38 0.28 29.93 -1.14
CA GLY A 38 1.53 29.16 -1.25
C GLY A 38 1.68 28.04 -0.21
N VAL A 39 0.66 27.70 0.56
CA VAL A 39 0.74 26.61 1.56
C VAL A 39 0.87 25.26 0.84
N ALA A 40 2.05 24.65 0.90
CA ALA A 40 2.40 23.45 0.15
C ALA A 40 1.43 22.28 0.38
N ARG A 41 1.04 22.02 1.62
CA ARG A 41 0.08 20.97 1.96
C ARG A 41 -1.31 21.23 1.36
N ALA A 42 -1.76 22.51 1.30
CA ALA A 42 -3.03 22.86 0.67
C ALA A 42 -2.95 22.68 -0.86
N GLN A 43 -1.81 23.03 -1.46
CA GLN A 43 -1.55 22.77 -2.88
C GLN A 43 -1.56 21.29 -3.22
N SER A 44 -0.92 20.45 -2.39
CA SER A 44 -0.93 18.98 -2.51
C SER A 44 -2.36 18.42 -2.43
N ASN A 45 -3.14 18.83 -1.43
CA ASN A 45 -4.51 18.38 -1.25
C ASN A 45 -5.43 18.83 -2.41
N LEU A 46 -5.26 20.06 -2.89
CA LEU A 46 -6.01 20.59 -4.03
C LEU A 46 -5.64 19.83 -5.31
N GLY A 47 -4.36 19.58 -5.54
CA GLY A 47 -3.89 18.76 -6.66
C GLY A 47 -4.47 17.35 -6.64
N ALA A 48 -4.45 16.69 -5.49
CA ALA A 48 -5.06 15.36 -5.32
C ALA A 48 -6.57 15.38 -5.60
N ALA A 49 -7.30 16.42 -5.13
CA ALA A 49 -8.73 16.56 -5.39
C ALA A 49 -9.05 16.69 -6.89
N PHE A 50 -8.25 17.45 -7.65
CA PHE A 50 -8.38 17.53 -9.12
C PHE A 50 -8.03 16.22 -9.81
N LEU A 51 -7.02 15.49 -9.31
CA LEU A 51 -6.60 14.21 -9.87
C LEU A 51 -7.69 13.15 -9.73
N GLU A 52 -8.37 13.12 -8.59
CA GLU A 52 -9.40 12.14 -8.25
C GLU A 52 -10.81 12.58 -8.66
N GLY A 53 -11.03 13.86 -8.93
CA GLY A 53 -12.35 14.43 -9.21
C GLY A 53 -13.26 14.48 -7.98
N ARG A 54 -12.67 14.63 -6.76
CA ARG A 54 -13.42 14.68 -5.50
C ARG A 54 -13.77 16.11 -5.11
N GLY A 55 -15.05 16.42 -5.10
CA GLY A 55 -15.56 17.76 -4.80
C GLY A 55 -15.36 18.78 -5.91
N VAL A 56 -14.70 18.40 -7.01
CA VAL A 56 -14.42 19.20 -8.20
C VAL A 56 -14.36 18.26 -9.41
N ALA A 57 -14.62 18.77 -10.61
CA ALA A 57 -14.41 17.98 -11.83
C ALA A 57 -12.94 17.58 -11.97
N ARG A 58 -12.70 16.33 -12.37
CA ARG A 58 -11.35 15.82 -12.60
C ARG A 58 -10.66 16.66 -13.68
N ASP A 59 -9.46 17.13 -13.37
CA ASP A 59 -8.65 17.96 -14.26
C ASP A 59 -7.16 17.67 -13.98
N VAL A 60 -6.58 16.80 -14.79
CA VAL A 60 -5.21 16.31 -14.56
C VAL A 60 -4.14 17.39 -14.80
N ASP A 61 -4.40 18.35 -15.68
CA ASP A 61 -3.45 19.43 -15.96
C ASP A 61 -3.37 20.37 -14.77
N LYS A 62 -4.53 20.79 -14.23
CA LYS A 62 -4.58 21.57 -12.98
C LYS A 62 -4.00 20.81 -11.79
N ALA A 63 -4.26 19.50 -11.71
CA ALA A 63 -3.69 18.66 -10.66
C ALA A 63 -2.16 18.73 -10.69
N VAL A 64 -1.56 18.50 -11.86
CA VAL A 64 -0.10 18.55 -12.04
C VAL A 64 0.48 19.91 -11.68
N ASP A 65 -0.16 21.01 -12.08
CA ASP A 65 0.30 22.37 -11.74
C ASP A 65 0.36 22.60 -10.22
N TRP A 66 -0.67 22.15 -9.49
CA TRP A 66 -0.68 22.27 -8.03
C TRP A 66 0.31 21.32 -7.37
N LEU A 67 0.40 20.07 -7.84
CA LEU A 67 1.31 19.06 -7.30
C LEU A 67 2.78 19.45 -7.52
N LYS A 68 3.14 20.03 -8.66
CA LYS A 68 4.49 20.57 -8.90
C LYS A 68 4.87 21.62 -7.88
N ARG A 69 4.00 22.60 -7.64
CA ARG A 69 4.24 23.66 -6.63
C ARG A 69 4.41 23.08 -5.23
N ALA A 70 3.61 22.09 -4.84
CA ALA A 70 3.73 21.43 -3.55
C ALA A 70 5.04 20.61 -3.44
N ALA A 71 5.35 19.84 -4.48
CA ALA A 71 6.53 18.97 -4.53
C ALA A 71 7.84 19.76 -4.48
N GLU A 72 7.92 20.89 -5.20
CA GLU A 72 9.07 21.81 -5.21
C GLU A 72 9.30 22.45 -3.85
N GLN A 73 8.25 22.65 -3.05
CA GLN A 73 8.33 23.11 -1.66
C GLN A 73 8.64 21.99 -0.66
N GLY A 74 8.78 20.75 -1.11
CA GLY A 74 9.13 19.61 -0.28
C GLY A 74 7.95 18.87 0.36
N ASP A 75 6.68 19.17 0.02
CA ASP A 75 5.55 18.41 0.56
C ASP A 75 5.57 16.95 0.08
N ALA A 76 5.67 16.01 1.00
CA ALA A 76 5.77 14.59 0.68
C ALA A 76 4.56 14.06 -0.11
N GLY A 77 3.35 14.49 0.24
CA GLY A 77 2.12 14.14 -0.50
C GLY A 77 2.13 14.69 -1.92
N GLY A 78 2.58 15.95 -2.11
CA GLY A 78 2.77 16.56 -3.41
C GLY A 78 3.80 15.82 -4.26
N GLN A 79 4.93 15.44 -3.65
CA GLN A 79 5.99 14.66 -4.31
C GLN A 79 5.48 13.27 -4.72
N ARG A 80 4.79 12.55 -3.84
CA ARG A 80 4.20 11.24 -4.14
C ARG A 80 3.18 11.33 -5.28
N ASN A 81 2.26 12.27 -5.23
CA ASN A 81 1.23 12.40 -6.24
C ASN A 81 1.79 12.88 -7.59
N LEU A 82 2.82 13.72 -7.59
CA LEU A 82 3.55 14.08 -8.81
C LEU A 82 4.31 12.89 -9.40
N ALA A 83 4.91 12.06 -8.53
CA ALA A 83 5.52 10.80 -8.93
C ALA A 83 4.51 9.87 -9.62
N LEU A 84 3.30 9.73 -9.07
CA LEU A 84 2.22 8.97 -9.68
C LEU A 84 1.83 9.53 -11.05
N CYS A 85 1.76 10.87 -11.21
CA CYS A 85 1.48 11.47 -12.50
C CYS A 85 2.54 11.11 -13.56
N HIS A 86 3.82 11.09 -13.20
CA HIS A 86 4.90 10.64 -14.11
C HIS A 86 4.86 9.13 -14.36
N TYR A 87 4.48 8.32 -13.36
CA TYR A 87 4.36 6.88 -13.48
C TYR A 87 3.25 6.46 -14.45
N GLU A 88 2.11 7.15 -14.39
CA GLU A 88 0.92 6.84 -15.19
C GLU A 88 0.83 7.69 -16.49
N GLY A 89 1.64 8.74 -16.64
CA GLY A 89 1.54 9.68 -17.75
C GLY A 89 0.32 10.61 -17.65
N TRP A 90 -0.14 10.95 -16.46
CA TRP A 90 -1.30 11.82 -16.26
C TRP A 90 -0.92 13.30 -16.25
N GLY A 91 -1.31 14.04 -17.28
CA GLY A 91 -1.02 15.48 -17.41
C GLY A 91 0.48 15.81 -17.59
N VAL A 92 1.33 14.80 -17.64
CA VAL A 92 2.77 14.84 -17.96
C VAL A 92 3.11 13.59 -18.78
N PRO A 93 4.18 13.62 -19.60
CA PRO A 93 4.67 12.39 -20.24
C PRO A 93 5.01 11.31 -19.21
N LEU A 94 4.69 10.05 -19.54
CA LEU A 94 5.13 8.89 -18.76
C LEU A 94 6.65 8.92 -18.69
N ASP A 95 7.19 8.93 -17.47
CA ASP A 95 8.63 8.97 -17.21
C ASP A 95 8.92 8.25 -15.87
N LEU A 96 9.31 6.99 -15.96
CA LEU A 96 9.60 6.16 -14.80
C LEU A 96 10.82 6.66 -14.00
N ALA A 97 11.77 7.34 -14.66
CA ALA A 97 12.93 7.89 -13.96
C ALA A 97 12.52 9.13 -13.12
N GLN A 98 11.68 10.00 -13.66
CA GLN A 98 11.11 11.11 -12.89
C GLN A 98 10.19 10.60 -11.77
N ALA A 99 9.38 9.58 -12.03
CA ALA A 99 8.54 8.96 -11.01
C ALA A 99 9.39 8.45 -9.83
N ALA A 100 10.44 7.67 -10.13
CA ALA A 100 11.34 7.15 -9.11
C ALA A 100 12.00 8.27 -8.29
N LEU A 101 12.47 9.33 -8.94
CA LEU A 101 13.08 10.48 -8.27
C LEU A 101 12.13 11.17 -7.28
N TRP A 102 10.88 11.39 -7.69
CA TRP A 102 9.89 12.04 -6.83
C TRP A 102 9.38 11.10 -5.72
N TYR A 103 9.20 9.79 -6.01
CA TYR A 103 8.91 8.81 -4.97
C TYR A 103 10.04 8.72 -3.94
N GLU A 104 11.32 8.76 -4.34
CA GLU A 104 12.45 8.73 -3.41
C GLU A 104 12.44 9.94 -2.47
N LYS A 105 12.17 11.13 -2.99
CA LYS A 105 12.03 12.33 -2.16
C LYS A 105 10.92 12.20 -1.11
N ALA A 106 9.76 11.68 -1.49
CA ALA A 106 8.66 11.44 -0.56
C ALA A 106 8.97 10.30 0.43
N ALA A 107 9.56 9.20 -0.04
CA ALA A 107 9.91 8.02 0.75
C ALA A 107 10.94 8.35 1.85
N THR A 108 11.91 9.23 1.56
CA THR A 108 12.89 9.70 2.55
C THR A 108 12.25 10.54 3.66
N GLN A 109 11.06 11.08 3.44
CA GLN A 109 10.25 11.78 4.44
C GLN A 109 9.27 10.84 5.18
N ASN A 110 9.45 9.52 5.06
CA ASN A 110 8.60 8.48 5.65
C ASN A 110 7.16 8.44 5.08
N ASP A 111 6.94 8.87 3.84
CA ASP A 111 5.69 8.60 3.14
C ASP A 111 5.63 7.10 2.79
N ALA A 112 4.75 6.38 3.48
CA ALA A 112 4.69 4.92 3.38
C ALA A 112 4.23 4.42 2.01
N ASP A 113 3.34 5.18 1.33
CA ASP A 113 2.89 4.86 -0.02
C ASP A 113 4.02 5.04 -1.03
N ALA A 114 4.81 6.09 -0.87
CA ALA A 114 5.98 6.32 -1.71
C ALA A 114 7.07 5.27 -1.48
N GLN A 115 7.29 4.84 -0.22
CA GLN A 115 8.22 3.74 0.10
C GLN A 115 7.80 2.44 -0.58
N ASP A 116 6.50 2.12 -0.55
CA ASP A 116 5.98 0.91 -1.18
C ASP A 116 6.12 0.95 -2.71
N MET A 117 5.72 2.05 -3.33
CA MET A 117 5.87 2.23 -4.78
C MET A 117 7.34 2.21 -5.22
N LEU A 118 8.22 2.84 -4.45
CA LEU A 118 9.66 2.81 -4.76
C LEU A 118 10.23 1.39 -4.63
N SER A 119 9.80 0.62 -3.64
CA SER A 119 10.15 -0.80 -3.52
C SER A 119 9.70 -1.60 -4.74
N TYR A 120 8.47 -1.38 -5.21
CA TYR A 120 7.96 -2.03 -6.41
C TYR A 120 8.79 -1.69 -7.65
N MET A 121 9.04 -0.41 -7.89
CA MET A 121 9.84 0.05 -9.04
C MET A 121 11.29 -0.46 -9.01
N LYS A 122 11.89 -0.54 -7.82
CA LYS A 122 13.22 -1.12 -7.62
C LYS A 122 13.25 -2.61 -7.93
N LEU A 123 12.21 -3.35 -7.53
CA LEU A 123 12.10 -4.77 -7.85
C LEU A 123 11.99 -5.00 -9.36
N ASP A 124 11.13 -4.24 -10.01
CA ASP A 124 10.91 -4.31 -11.47
C ASP A 124 12.18 -3.97 -12.28
N SER A 125 12.99 -3.04 -11.78
CA SER A 125 14.28 -2.68 -12.41
C SER A 125 15.44 -3.64 -12.07
N GLY A 126 15.19 -4.69 -11.24
CA GLY A 126 16.22 -5.64 -10.81
C GLY A 126 17.10 -5.17 -9.65
N ASP A 127 16.83 -4.00 -9.05
CA ASP A 127 17.51 -3.53 -7.83
C ASP A 127 16.89 -4.22 -6.61
N HIS A 128 17.21 -5.49 -6.41
CA HIS A 128 16.62 -6.31 -5.34
C HIS A 128 16.98 -5.82 -3.94
N GLU A 129 18.17 -5.28 -3.73
CA GLU A 129 18.58 -4.72 -2.44
C GLU A 129 17.81 -3.44 -2.11
N GLY A 130 17.67 -2.54 -3.07
CA GLY A 130 16.84 -1.35 -2.95
C GLY A 130 15.37 -1.70 -2.70
N ALA A 131 14.84 -2.67 -3.46
CA ALA A 131 13.47 -3.16 -3.30
C ALA A 131 13.20 -3.65 -1.87
N ARG A 132 14.05 -4.52 -1.35
CA ARG A 132 13.96 -5.04 0.01
C ARG A 132 14.04 -3.91 1.05
N THR A 133 15.01 -3.03 0.91
CA THR A 133 15.23 -1.92 1.85
C THR A 133 14.00 -1.02 1.98
N TRP A 134 13.35 -0.67 0.88
CA TRP A 134 12.17 0.17 0.88
C TRP A 134 10.91 -0.60 1.31
N ALA A 135 10.79 -1.89 0.95
CA ALA A 135 9.71 -2.75 1.44
C ALA A 135 9.74 -2.90 2.96
N GLU A 136 10.93 -3.10 3.56
CA GLU A 136 11.09 -3.17 5.03
C GLU A 136 10.63 -1.88 5.73
N LYS A 137 10.90 -0.73 5.12
CA LYS A 137 10.43 0.57 5.65
C LYS A 137 8.92 0.70 5.53
N ALA A 138 8.35 0.41 4.36
CA ALA A 138 6.90 0.47 4.12
C ALA A 138 6.12 -0.51 5.02
N ALA A 139 6.64 -1.72 5.20
CA ALA A 139 6.04 -2.74 6.07
C ALA A 139 5.94 -2.29 7.54
N LYS A 140 6.90 -1.50 8.05
CA LYS A 140 6.83 -0.91 9.40
C LYS A 140 5.64 0.05 9.58
N PHE A 141 5.15 0.64 8.49
CA PHE A 141 3.95 1.47 8.46
C PHE A 141 2.68 0.67 8.10
N GLY A 142 2.76 -0.66 8.04
CA GLY A 142 1.62 -1.53 7.82
C GLY A 142 1.21 -1.69 6.35
N ARG A 143 2.10 -1.36 5.38
CA ARG A 143 1.80 -1.59 3.95
C ARG A 143 1.79 -3.08 3.64
N THR A 144 0.64 -3.60 3.28
CA THR A 144 0.42 -5.04 3.05
C THR A 144 1.10 -5.52 1.79
N GLU A 145 1.13 -4.71 0.76
CA GLU A 145 1.80 -4.96 -0.52
C GLU A 145 3.31 -5.11 -0.33
N ALA A 146 3.90 -4.25 0.52
CA ALA A 146 5.32 -4.34 0.87
C ALA A 146 5.63 -5.61 1.68
N MET A 147 4.75 -6.01 2.59
CA MET A 147 4.90 -7.27 3.34
C MET A 147 4.83 -8.47 2.40
N ALA A 148 3.85 -8.52 1.48
CA ALA A 148 3.74 -9.58 0.49
C ALA A 148 5.01 -9.66 -0.37
N ARG A 149 5.48 -8.52 -0.88
CA ARG A 149 6.73 -8.42 -1.67
C ARG A 149 7.95 -8.91 -0.90
N LEU A 150 8.07 -8.65 0.41
CA LEU A 150 9.15 -9.21 1.24
C LEU A 150 9.05 -10.74 1.31
N GLY A 151 7.85 -11.30 1.39
CA GLY A 151 7.62 -12.73 1.29
C GLY A 151 8.18 -13.29 -0.03
N ASP A 152 7.84 -12.67 -1.14
CA ASP A 152 8.27 -13.09 -2.48
C ASP A 152 9.79 -12.94 -2.67
N ILE A 153 10.40 -11.87 -2.15
CA ILE A 153 11.85 -11.64 -2.19
C ILE A 153 12.60 -12.79 -1.49
N HIS A 154 12.14 -13.21 -0.32
CA HIS A 154 12.79 -14.29 0.44
C HIS A 154 12.49 -15.69 -0.13
N HIS A 155 11.31 -15.88 -0.71
CA HIS A 155 10.95 -17.14 -1.37
C HIS A 155 11.72 -17.34 -2.68
N ASN A 156 11.79 -16.29 -3.51
CA ASN A 156 12.43 -16.38 -4.83
C ASN A 156 13.94 -16.08 -4.80
N ALA A 157 14.54 -15.91 -3.63
CA ALA A 157 15.96 -15.60 -3.45
C ALA A 157 16.41 -14.34 -4.22
N LEU A 158 15.58 -13.29 -4.27
CA LEU A 158 15.85 -12.07 -5.01
C LEU A 158 16.85 -11.17 -4.25
N GLY A 159 18.13 -11.33 -4.57
CA GLY A 159 19.23 -10.61 -3.91
C GLY A 159 19.47 -11.00 -2.44
N VAL A 160 18.89 -12.08 -1.98
CA VAL A 160 19.03 -12.68 -0.63
C VAL A 160 19.10 -14.20 -0.74
N GLU A 161 19.54 -14.87 0.32
CA GLU A 161 19.40 -16.33 0.39
C GLU A 161 17.93 -16.75 0.46
N HIS A 162 17.62 -17.89 -0.18
CA HIS A 162 16.31 -18.51 -0.10
C HIS A 162 15.94 -18.80 1.36
N ASN A 163 14.86 -18.22 1.84
CA ASN A 163 14.42 -18.36 3.23
C ASN A 163 12.90 -18.51 3.32
N PRO A 164 12.38 -19.73 3.14
CA PRO A 164 10.93 -19.97 3.15
C PRO A 164 10.29 -19.66 4.49
N ARG A 165 11.03 -19.75 5.59
CA ARG A 165 10.51 -19.39 6.92
C ARG A 165 10.25 -17.91 7.06
N LEU A 166 11.16 -17.06 6.56
CA LEU A 166 10.95 -15.62 6.52
C LEU A 166 9.85 -15.27 5.53
N ALA A 167 9.81 -15.92 4.36
CA ALA A 167 8.76 -15.72 3.36
C ALA A 167 7.37 -15.97 3.95
N ALA A 168 7.16 -17.14 4.54
CA ALA A 168 5.89 -17.50 5.18
C ALA A 168 5.53 -16.54 6.35
N GLY A 169 6.53 -16.06 7.07
CA GLY A 169 6.35 -15.05 8.12
C GLY A 169 5.81 -13.72 7.60
N TRP A 170 6.34 -13.24 6.48
CA TRP A 170 5.88 -12.02 5.83
C TRP A 170 4.51 -12.18 5.19
N TRP A 171 4.29 -13.29 4.44
CA TRP A 171 2.97 -13.58 3.88
C TRP A 171 1.89 -13.69 4.96
N ARG A 172 2.21 -14.29 6.11
CA ARG A 172 1.27 -14.34 7.24
C ARG A 172 0.87 -12.96 7.73
N GLN A 173 1.84 -12.03 7.86
CA GLN A 173 1.52 -10.66 8.27
C GLN A 173 0.60 -9.96 7.26
N ALA A 174 0.90 -10.05 5.96
CA ALA A 174 0.05 -9.50 4.90
C ALA A 174 -1.33 -10.18 4.84
N ALA A 175 -1.37 -11.51 4.93
CA ALA A 175 -2.60 -12.32 4.90
C ALA A 175 -3.56 -11.98 6.04
N MET A 176 -3.03 -11.77 7.25
CA MET A 176 -3.81 -11.33 8.42
C MET A 176 -4.39 -9.93 8.26
N LEU A 177 -3.82 -9.11 7.40
CA LEU A 177 -4.33 -7.78 7.03
C LEU A 177 -5.22 -7.80 5.78
N GLY A 178 -5.50 -9.00 5.24
CA GLY A 178 -6.44 -9.19 4.13
C GLY A 178 -5.82 -9.20 2.73
N HIS A 179 -4.49 -9.21 2.60
CA HIS A 179 -3.85 -9.26 1.29
C HIS A 179 -4.09 -10.63 0.63
N ALA A 180 -4.84 -10.63 -0.47
CA ALA A 180 -5.38 -11.85 -1.07
C ALA A 180 -4.28 -12.80 -1.62
N GLU A 181 -3.30 -12.27 -2.33
CA GLU A 181 -2.20 -13.08 -2.88
C GLU A 181 -1.34 -13.67 -1.76
N ALA A 182 -1.07 -12.90 -0.69
CA ALA A 182 -0.33 -13.42 0.46
C ALA A 182 -1.12 -14.52 1.21
N GLN A 183 -2.46 -14.47 1.20
CA GLN A 183 -3.30 -15.56 1.71
C GLN A 183 -3.11 -16.83 0.87
N ALA A 184 -3.08 -16.71 -0.47
CA ALA A 184 -2.84 -17.84 -1.36
C ALA A 184 -1.44 -18.45 -1.12
N MET A 185 -0.40 -17.60 -1.05
CA MET A 185 0.97 -18.07 -0.83
C MET A 185 1.16 -18.71 0.55
N LEU A 186 0.51 -18.17 1.59
CA LEU A 186 0.52 -18.79 2.91
C LEU A 186 -0.22 -20.14 2.92
N GLY A 187 -1.32 -20.24 2.18
CA GLY A 187 -2.04 -21.50 1.97
C GLY A 187 -1.18 -22.54 1.26
N ALA A 188 -0.48 -22.16 0.18
CA ALA A 188 0.47 -23.02 -0.52
C ALA A 188 1.63 -23.47 0.39
N ALA A 189 2.17 -22.56 1.21
CA ALA A 189 3.22 -22.86 2.18
C ALA A 189 2.76 -23.91 3.20
N HIS A 190 1.53 -23.81 3.74
CA HIS A 190 0.97 -24.83 4.62
C HIS A 190 0.68 -26.15 3.90
N LEU A 191 0.32 -26.12 2.62
CA LEU A 191 0.09 -27.33 1.83
C LEU A 191 1.37 -28.14 1.63
N THR A 192 2.49 -27.45 1.33
CA THR A 192 3.78 -28.07 1.03
C THR A 192 4.64 -28.29 2.28
N GLY A 193 4.38 -27.57 3.36
CA GLY A 193 5.26 -27.53 4.54
C GLY A 193 6.48 -26.65 4.36
N GLU A 194 6.48 -25.76 3.36
CA GLU A 194 7.60 -24.88 3.06
C GLU A 194 7.63 -23.66 4.00
N GLY A 195 8.60 -23.64 4.90
CA GLY A 195 8.78 -22.56 5.89
C GLY A 195 7.80 -22.57 7.07
N VAL A 196 6.77 -23.39 7.02
CA VAL A 196 5.77 -23.62 8.08
C VAL A 196 5.48 -25.11 8.19
N PRO A 197 4.95 -25.59 9.33
CA PRO A 197 4.48 -26.97 9.40
C PRO A 197 3.39 -27.25 8.36
N GLN A 198 3.48 -28.43 7.73
CA GLN A 198 2.44 -28.86 6.80
C GLN A 198 1.12 -29.04 7.55
N ASP A 199 0.05 -28.38 7.08
CA ASP A 199 -1.27 -28.43 7.67
C ASP A 199 -2.33 -28.17 6.59
N ARG A 200 -3.09 -29.20 6.21
CA ARG A 200 -4.09 -29.10 5.14
C ARG A 200 -5.31 -28.28 5.56
N ILE A 201 -5.66 -28.24 6.83
CA ILE A 201 -6.77 -27.42 7.34
C ILE A 201 -6.39 -25.93 7.20
N GLU A 202 -5.19 -25.58 7.65
CA GLU A 202 -4.66 -24.21 7.49
C GLU A 202 -4.47 -23.85 6.00
N ALA A 203 -3.96 -24.79 5.19
CA ALA A 203 -3.83 -24.57 3.74
C ALA A 203 -5.18 -24.22 3.10
N LEU A 204 -6.18 -25.08 3.29
CA LEU A 204 -7.51 -24.87 2.73
C LEU A 204 -8.17 -23.58 3.27
N HIS A 205 -8.03 -23.32 4.57
CA HIS A 205 -8.51 -22.09 5.19
C HIS A 205 -7.98 -20.83 4.48
N TRP A 206 -6.67 -20.72 4.29
CA TRP A 206 -6.07 -19.54 3.66
C TRP A 206 -6.37 -19.43 2.17
N LEU A 207 -6.41 -20.55 1.45
CA LEU A 207 -6.78 -20.59 0.02
C LEU A 207 -8.22 -20.14 -0.22
N LEU A 208 -9.16 -20.57 0.62
CA LEU A 208 -10.57 -20.11 0.53
C LEU A 208 -10.70 -18.62 0.81
N ARG A 209 -9.90 -18.08 1.74
CA ARG A 209 -9.86 -16.63 1.95
C ARG A 209 -9.29 -15.89 0.76
N ALA A 210 -8.22 -16.39 0.16
CA ALA A 210 -7.62 -15.80 -1.03
C ALA A 210 -8.64 -15.74 -2.18
N GLU A 211 -9.38 -16.82 -2.40
CA GLU A 211 -10.46 -16.88 -3.39
C GLU A 211 -11.53 -15.82 -3.12
N ALA A 212 -12.00 -15.72 -1.88
CA ALA A 212 -13.02 -14.75 -1.47
C ALA A 212 -12.55 -13.29 -1.56
N ASN A 213 -11.26 -13.04 -1.40
CA ASN A 213 -10.65 -11.70 -1.39
C ASN A 213 -10.06 -11.26 -2.74
N GLY A 214 -10.23 -12.04 -3.81
CA GLY A 214 -9.88 -11.63 -5.17
C GLY A 214 -8.65 -12.30 -5.78
N ALA A 215 -7.96 -13.22 -5.07
CA ALA A 215 -6.85 -14.02 -5.61
C ALA A 215 -7.31 -15.44 -6.03
N GLY A 216 -8.52 -15.55 -6.60
CA GLY A 216 -9.13 -16.83 -6.94
C GLY A 216 -8.34 -17.65 -7.97
N GLU A 217 -7.73 -17.01 -8.97
CA GLU A 217 -6.92 -17.70 -9.97
C GLU A 217 -5.69 -18.36 -9.32
N LEU A 218 -4.95 -17.62 -8.50
CA LEU A 218 -3.79 -18.14 -7.78
C LEU A 218 -4.18 -19.23 -6.77
N ALA A 219 -5.27 -19.01 -6.03
CA ALA A 219 -5.76 -20.02 -5.07
C ALA A 219 -6.21 -21.32 -5.77
N ALA A 220 -6.80 -21.23 -6.98
CA ALA A 220 -7.28 -22.39 -7.73
C ALA A 220 -6.17 -23.39 -8.05
N GLU A 221 -4.93 -22.94 -8.23
CA GLU A 221 -3.77 -23.81 -8.48
C GLU A 221 -3.55 -24.82 -7.33
N PHE A 222 -3.90 -24.46 -6.10
CA PHE A 222 -3.64 -25.24 -4.89
C PHE A 222 -4.90 -25.84 -4.24
N LEU A 223 -6.09 -25.30 -4.53
CA LEU A 223 -7.34 -25.72 -3.89
C LEU A 223 -7.67 -27.20 -4.11
N GLY A 224 -7.37 -27.72 -5.31
CA GLY A 224 -7.59 -29.14 -5.63
C GLY A 224 -6.76 -30.04 -4.72
N ASP A 225 -5.48 -29.76 -4.61
CA ASP A 225 -4.54 -30.54 -3.77
C ASP A 225 -4.81 -30.37 -2.27
N ALA A 226 -5.21 -29.16 -1.84
CA ALA A 226 -5.56 -28.91 -0.47
C ALA A 226 -6.77 -29.76 -0.02
N ARG A 227 -7.79 -29.87 -0.87
CA ARG A 227 -9.00 -30.67 -0.61
C ARG A 227 -8.77 -32.19 -0.77
N ALA A 228 -7.76 -32.62 -1.52
CA ALA A 228 -7.54 -34.02 -1.82
C ALA A 228 -7.32 -34.84 -0.54
N ASN A 229 -8.13 -35.90 -0.35
CA ASN A 229 -8.06 -36.81 0.79
C ASN A 229 -8.27 -36.16 2.17
N MET A 230 -8.93 -34.99 2.24
CA MET A 230 -9.37 -34.42 3.53
C MET A 230 -10.64 -35.13 4.02
N GLU A 231 -10.69 -35.36 5.32
CA GLU A 231 -11.93 -35.82 5.97
C GLU A 231 -13.01 -34.72 5.96
N PRO A 232 -14.31 -35.09 5.88
CA PRO A 232 -15.39 -34.10 5.83
C PRO A 232 -15.38 -33.11 7.01
N LEU A 233 -14.97 -33.55 8.20
CA LEU A 233 -14.86 -32.70 9.38
C LEU A 233 -13.74 -31.67 9.26
N ASP A 234 -12.60 -32.05 8.70
CA ASP A 234 -11.45 -31.15 8.48
C ASP A 234 -11.78 -30.10 7.42
N THR A 235 -12.47 -30.52 6.35
CA THR A 235 -12.97 -29.58 5.33
C THR A 235 -13.94 -28.56 5.93
N ALA A 236 -14.93 -29.03 6.72
CA ALA A 236 -15.89 -28.13 7.38
C ALA A 236 -15.19 -27.17 8.37
N GLU A 237 -14.15 -27.62 9.08
CA GLU A 237 -13.36 -26.78 9.97
C GLU A 237 -12.60 -25.69 9.20
N ALA A 238 -11.96 -26.02 8.07
CA ALA A 238 -11.28 -25.06 7.23
C ALA A 238 -12.25 -23.99 6.66
N GLU A 239 -13.41 -24.42 6.17
CA GLU A 239 -14.46 -23.52 5.67
C GLU A 239 -15.00 -22.60 6.77
N ARG A 240 -15.23 -23.14 7.97
CA ARG A 240 -15.64 -22.35 9.13
C ARG A 240 -14.60 -21.28 9.49
N ARG A 241 -13.32 -21.64 9.51
CA ARG A 241 -12.22 -20.68 9.74
C ARG A 241 -12.15 -19.63 8.64
N ALA A 242 -12.32 -20.02 7.38
CA ALA A 242 -12.30 -19.09 6.26
C ALA A 242 -13.42 -18.05 6.32
N ALA A 243 -14.61 -18.44 6.75
CA ALA A 243 -15.77 -17.55 6.90
C ALA A 243 -15.67 -16.63 8.14
N ALA A 244 -14.88 -16.98 9.15
CA ALA A 244 -14.76 -16.19 10.37
C ALA A 244 -13.99 -14.86 10.10
N PRO A 245 -14.33 -13.74 10.74
CA PRO A 245 -13.56 -12.51 10.59
C PRO A 245 -12.13 -12.71 11.08
N LEU A 246 -11.16 -12.11 10.38
CA LEU A 246 -9.79 -12.08 10.85
C LEU A 246 -9.72 -11.32 12.19
N PRO A 247 -8.88 -11.76 13.14
CA PRO A 247 -8.68 -11.02 14.38
C PRO A 247 -8.21 -9.61 14.05
N LYS A 248 -8.85 -8.61 14.66
CA LYS A 248 -8.42 -7.22 14.50
C LYS A 248 -6.95 -7.15 14.89
N SER A 249 -6.10 -6.68 13.99
CA SER A 249 -4.70 -6.42 14.30
C SER A 249 -4.67 -5.51 15.53
N GLN A 250 -4.15 -6.00 16.65
CA GLN A 250 -3.73 -5.11 17.72
C GLN A 250 -2.62 -4.28 17.08
N GLY A 251 -2.93 -2.98 16.82
CA GLY A 251 -2.05 -2.10 16.07
C GLY A 251 -0.60 -2.32 16.49
N ALA A 252 0.25 -2.63 15.53
CA ALA A 252 1.67 -2.74 15.77
C ALA A 252 2.11 -1.42 16.40
N LYS A 253 2.36 -1.44 17.73
CA LYS A 253 3.06 -0.33 18.35
C LYS A 253 4.37 -0.21 17.59
N PRO A 254 4.74 0.98 17.09
CA PRO A 254 6.07 1.17 16.57
C PRO A 254 7.04 0.71 17.64
N ALA A 255 7.96 -0.17 17.28
CA ALA A 255 9.02 -0.58 18.17
C ALA A 255 9.71 0.70 18.65
N ALA A 256 9.66 0.92 19.96
CA ALA A 256 10.36 2.04 20.57
C ALA A 256 11.85 1.91 20.20
N SER A 257 12.37 2.96 19.59
CA SER A 257 13.77 3.18 19.22
C SER A 257 14.72 3.03 20.38
#